data_faa8a6484adfd801ddcda17c079c9d9a
#
_entry.id   faa8a6484adfd801ddcda17c079c9d9a
#
_cell.length_a   1.000
_cell.length_b   1.000
_cell.length_c   1.000
_cell.angle_alpha   90.00
_cell.angle_beta   90.00
_cell.angle_gamma   90.00
#
_symmetry.space_group_name_H-M   'P 1'
#
loop_
_entity.id
_entity.type
_entity.pdbx_description
1 polymer ?
#
loop_
_entity_poly.entity_id
_entity_poly.type
_entity_poly.pdbx_seq_one_letter_code
_entity_poly.pdbx_strand_id
1 'polypeptide(L)'
;PASSKVPTPLKFLGRIVGTPGELTYAKDIHRYLEAVAKNSGGRAKFWTIGKTEEGRDMVMLAIGDAATISQLDRYKGMLHELTDPRTTSEAQAQQLLKTAKPIYWITSGMHSPENGGPEMLMELAYRLVVDESDFYQNIRKNVITFITPVIEVDGREKQVDTYYYNKKRAAGEARLPLMYWGKYVQHDNNRDGMGQFLALTRNTTKTFLEWTPTIMHDLHESVTYLYASTGSGPYNEQIDA
;
A
#
# COMPACT_ATOMS: atom_id res chain seq x y z
N PRO A 1 -13.34 14.03 19.90
CA PRO A 1 -12.42 14.18 18.77
C PRO A 1 -12.97 13.47 17.53
N ALA A 2 -12.75 14.01 16.33
CA ALA A 2 -13.23 13.41 15.06
C ALA A 2 -12.76 11.96 14.87
N SER A 3 -11.62 11.62 15.44
CA SER A 3 -11.01 10.28 15.43
C SER A 3 -11.85 9.17 16.08
N SER A 4 -12.77 9.52 16.99
CA SER A 4 -13.60 8.52 17.71
C SER A 4 -14.65 7.83 16.82
N LYS A 5 -14.87 8.32 15.60
CA LYS A 5 -15.87 7.76 14.66
C LYS A 5 -15.30 6.70 13.73
N VAL A 6 -13.98 6.59 13.63
CA VAL A 6 -13.33 5.60 12.76
C VAL A 6 -13.52 4.21 13.37
N PRO A 7 -14.12 3.25 12.64
CA PRO A 7 -14.28 1.91 13.17
C PRO A 7 -12.92 1.21 13.32
N THR A 8 -12.70 0.51 14.42
CA THR A 8 -11.53 -0.39 14.50
C THR A 8 -11.66 -1.51 13.47
N PRO A 9 -10.54 -2.10 12.99
CA PRO A 9 -10.61 -3.29 12.13
C PRO A 9 -11.46 -4.40 12.75
N LEU A 10 -11.30 -4.66 14.05
CA LEU A 10 -12.11 -5.63 14.79
C LEU A 10 -13.61 -5.34 14.67
N LYS A 11 -14.04 -4.08 14.88
CA LYS A 11 -15.46 -3.71 14.79
C LYS A 11 -16.01 -3.84 13.37
N PHE A 12 -15.19 -3.56 12.36
CA PHE A 12 -15.60 -3.59 10.96
C PHE A 12 -15.66 -5.02 10.40
N LEU A 13 -14.62 -5.81 10.69
CA LEU A 13 -14.45 -7.18 10.15
C LEU A 13 -15.11 -8.26 11.03
N GLY A 14 -15.43 -7.95 12.30
CA GLY A 14 -15.89 -8.93 13.27
C GLY A 14 -14.77 -9.81 13.86
N ARG A 15 -13.50 -9.55 13.51
CA ARG A 15 -12.33 -10.29 13.98
C ARG A 15 -11.08 -9.39 14.04
N ILE A 16 -10.09 -9.81 14.80
CA ILE A 16 -8.79 -9.15 14.82
C ILE A 16 -8.08 -9.45 13.50
N VAL A 17 -7.46 -8.44 12.87
CA VAL A 17 -6.63 -8.64 11.69
C VAL A 17 -5.43 -9.52 12.03
N GLY A 18 -5.03 -10.39 11.11
CA GLY A 18 -3.95 -11.35 11.37
C GLY A 18 -4.36 -12.53 12.26
N THR A 19 -5.65 -12.71 12.58
CA THR A 19 -6.13 -13.92 13.28
C THR A 19 -5.71 -15.16 12.50
N PRO A 20 -5.04 -16.14 13.13
CA PRO A 20 -4.64 -17.38 12.46
C PRO A 20 -5.81 -18.07 11.79
N GLY A 21 -5.60 -18.46 10.55
CA GLY A 21 -6.63 -19.17 9.78
C GLY A 21 -7.71 -18.28 9.17
N GLU A 22 -7.56 -16.96 9.20
CA GLU A 22 -8.50 -16.02 8.62
C GLU A 22 -7.80 -15.07 7.63
N LEU A 23 -8.40 -14.89 6.46
CA LEU A 23 -7.93 -13.95 5.45
C LEU A 23 -9.04 -13.00 5.03
N THR A 24 -8.66 -11.77 4.68
CA THR A 24 -9.59 -10.73 4.23
C THR A 24 -9.53 -10.58 2.72
N TYR A 25 -10.69 -10.57 2.05
CA TYR A 25 -10.80 -10.24 0.63
C TYR A 25 -10.34 -8.81 0.35
N ALA A 26 -9.76 -8.57 -0.82
CA ALA A 26 -9.36 -7.23 -1.23
C ALA A 26 -10.53 -6.24 -1.19
N LYS A 27 -11.72 -6.65 -1.64
CA LYS A 27 -12.93 -5.83 -1.58
C LYS A 27 -13.28 -5.36 -0.16
N ASP A 28 -13.06 -6.20 0.85
CA ASP A 28 -13.37 -5.85 2.25
C ASP A 28 -12.28 -4.97 2.86
N ILE A 29 -11.00 -5.17 2.47
CA ILE A 29 -9.90 -4.25 2.79
C ILE A 29 -10.20 -2.85 2.22
N HIS A 30 -10.60 -2.75 0.95
CA HIS A 30 -10.93 -1.49 0.31
C HIS A 30 -12.10 -0.79 0.99
N ARG A 31 -13.19 -1.51 1.27
CA ARG A 31 -14.34 -0.99 2.01
C ARG A 31 -13.97 -0.48 3.40
N TYR A 32 -13.06 -1.18 4.08
CA TYR A 32 -12.54 -0.73 5.37
C TYR A 32 -11.76 0.57 5.25
N LEU A 33 -10.82 0.68 4.30
CA LEU A 33 -10.03 1.90 4.11
C LEU A 33 -10.89 3.09 3.67
N GLU A 34 -11.91 2.85 2.86
CA GLU A 34 -12.91 3.88 2.53
C GLU A 34 -13.67 4.35 3.78
N ALA A 35 -14.07 3.42 4.66
CA ALA A 35 -14.71 3.77 5.94
C ALA A 35 -13.76 4.54 6.86
N VAL A 36 -12.47 4.21 6.90
CA VAL A 36 -11.44 4.98 7.60
C VAL A 36 -11.40 6.42 7.07
N ALA A 37 -11.28 6.60 5.77
CA ALA A 37 -11.24 7.93 5.15
C ALA A 37 -12.49 8.75 5.48
N LYS A 38 -13.67 8.17 5.27
CA LYS A 38 -14.97 8.82 5.51
C LYS A 38 -15.15 9.31 6.95
N ASN A 39 -14.59 8.60 7.90
CA ASN A 39 -14.76 8.91 9.33
C ASN A 39 -13.52 9.58 9.96
N SER A 40 -12.49 9.89 9.17
CA SER A 40 -11.18 10.39 9.63
C SER A 40 -11.18 11.84 10.13
N GLY A 41 -12.27 12.59 9.93
CA GLY A 41 -12.28 14.03 10.20
C GLY A 41 -11.35 14.83 9.28
N GLY A 42 -11.16 14.37 8.05
CA GLY A 42 -10.30 15.01 7.05
C GLY A 42 -8.83 14.57 7.08
N ARG A 43 -8.45 13.65 7.98
CA ARG A 43 -7.07 13.14 8.10
C ARG A 43 -6.72 12.11 7.03
N ALA A 44 -7.70 11.62 6.27
CA ALA A 44 -7.45 10.68 5.21
C ALA A 44 -8.32 10.95 3.98
N LYS A 45 -7.77 10.62 2.80
CA LYS A 45 -8.45 10.68 1.50
C LYS A 45 -8.27 9.34 0.78
N PHE A 46 -9.35 8.79 0.24
CA PHE A 46 -9.39 7.52 -0.46
C PHE A 46 -9.79 7.72 -1.92
N TRP A 47 -9.09 7.04 -2.85
CA TRP A 47 -9.45 7.07 -4.28
C TRP A 47 -8.91 5.84 -5.02
N THR A 48 -9.45 5.63 -6.22
CA THR A 48 -8.98 4.60 -7.16
C THR A 48 -7.80 5.14 -7.99
N ILE A 49 -6.71 4.36 -8.08
CA ILE A 49 -5.52 4.68 -8.87
C ILE A 49 -5.51 3.98 -10.24
N GLY A 50 -6.42 3.06 -10.46
CA GLY A 50 -6.59 2.34 -11.72
C GLY A 50 -7.44 1.09 -11.58
N LYS A 51 -7.56 0.35 -12.68
CA LYS A 51 -8.27 -0.93 -12.75
C LYS A 51 -7.28 -2.06 -12.99
N THR A 52 -7.56 -3.22 -12.40
CA THR A 52 -6.84 -4.46 -12.67
C THR A 52 -7.22 -5.06 -14.02
N GLU A 53 -6.58 -6.16 -14.37
CA GLU A 53 -6.88 -6.92 -15.59
C GLU A 53 -8.32 -7.48 -15.61
N GLU A 54 -8.91 -7.75 -14.47
CA GLU A 54 -10.30 -8.21 -14.34
C GLU A 54 -11.27 -7.05 -14.01
N GLY A 55 -10.80 -5.82 -14.08
CA GLY A 55 -11.63 -4.62 -13.91
C GLY A 55 -11.91 -4.21 -12.47
N ARG A 56 -11.23 -4.80 -11.47
CA ARG A 56 -11.36 -4.40 -10.07
C ARG A 56 -10.58 -3.11 -9.80
N ASP A 57 -10.99 -2.37 -8.78
CA ASP A 57 -10.29 -1.16 -8.38
C ASP A 57 -8.95 -1.47 -7.69
N MET A 58 -7.90 -0.78 -8.09
CA MET A 58 -6.70 -0.57 -7.29
C MET A 58 -6.86 0.76 -6.56
N VAL A 59 -6.55 0.79 -5.28
CA VAL A 59 -6.90 1.93 -4.43
C VAL A 59 -5.71 2.53 -3.70
N MET A 60 -5.86 3.80 -3.33
CA MET A 60 -4.93 4.57 -2.54
C MET A 60 -5.66 5.19 -1.34
N LEU A 61 -5.03 5.15 -0.19
CA LEU A 61 -5.39 5.93 0.98
C LEU A 61 -4.24 6.88 1.32
N ALA A 62 -4.47 8.18 1.27
CA ALA A 62 -3.54 9.18 1.81
C ALA A 62 -3.90 9.51 3.25
N ILE A 63 -2.90 9.61 4.12
CA ILE A 63 -3.05 9.94 5.53
C ILE A 63 -2.09 11.06 5.91
N GLY A 64 -2.59 12.04 6.67
CA GLY A 64 -1.83 13.16 7.23
C GLY A 64 -2.69 13.96 8.19
N ASP A 65 -2.24 15.13 8.62
CA ASP A 65 -3.16 16.06 9.29
C ASP A 65 -4.21 16.61 8.30
N ALA A 66 -5.35 17.05 8.80
CA ALA A 66 -6.47 17.48 7.96
C ALA A 66 -6.09 18.67 7.04
N ALA A 67 -5.23 19.56 7.50
CA ALA A 67 -4.76 20.69 6.71
C ALA A 67 -3.85 20.22 5.55
N THR A 68 -3.03 19.22 5.78
CA THR A 68 -2.19 18.59 4.75
C THR A 68 -3.04 17.86 3.71
N ILE A 69 -3.97 17.02 4.16
CA ILE A 69 -4.83 16.24 3.26
C ILE A 69 -5.72 17.14 2.39
N SER A 70 -6.18 18.27 2.91
CA SER A 70 -6.93 19.24 2.11
C SER A 70 -6.11 19.95 1.01
N GLN A 71 -4.78 19.87 1.07
CA GLN A 71 -3.84 20.51 0.15
C GLN A 71 -2.94 19.53 -0.59
N LEU A 72 -3.38 18.28 -0.80
CA LEU A 72 -2.56 17.24 -1.43
C LEU A 72 -1.97 17.68 -2.79
N ASP A 73 -2.77 18.35 -3.63
CA ASP A 73 -2.31 18.82 -4.94
C ASP A 73 -1.19 19.87 -4.84
N ARG A 74 -1.21 20.69 -3.81
CA ARG A 74 -0.11 21.62 -3.52
C ARG A 74 1.18 20.87 -3.20
N TYR A 75 1.13 19.87 -2.31
CA TYR A 75 2.31 19.08 -1.97
C TYR A 75 2.81 18.26 -3.15
N LYS A 76 1.90 17.72 -3.96
CA LYS A 76 2.24 17.07 -5.23
C LYS A 76 3.03 18.01 -6.14
N GLY A 77 2.57 19.23 -6.35
CA GLY A 77 3.28 20.25 -7.13
C GLY A 77 4.68 20.54 -6.59
N MET A 78 4.81 20.74 -5.27
CA MET A 78 6.11 20.98 -4.63
C MET A 78 7.10 19.81 -4.84
N LEU A 79 6.63 18.57 -4.74
CA LEU A 79 7.48 17.40 -4.96
C LEU A 79 7.89 17.28 -6.43
N HIS A 80 6.99 17.58 -7.37
CA HIS A 80 7.34 17.62 -8.78
C HIS A 80 8.43 18.66 -9.07
N GLU A 81 8.30 19.87 -8.54
CA GLU A 81 9.33 20.89 -8.69
C GLU A 81 10.68 20.43 -8.10
N LEU A 82 10.68 19.79 -6.92
CA LEU A 82 11.90 19.28 -6.29
C LEU A 82 12.58 18.15 -7.08
N THR A 83 11.84 17.42 -7.90
CA THR A 83 12.38 16.29 -8.69
C THR A 83 12.91 16.71 -10.07
N ASP A 84 12.71 17.95 -10.50
CA ASP A 84 13.19 18.41 -11.81
C ASP A 84 14.20 19.58 -11.71
N PRO A 85 15.50 19.27 -11.58
CA PRO A 85 16.55 20.27 -11.49
C PRO A 85 16.75 21.09 -12.79
N ARG A 86 16.09 20.71 -13.89
CA ARG A 86 16.14 21.47 -15.14
C ARG A 86 15.30 22.73 -15.07
N THR A 87 14.25 22.71 -14.25
CA THR A 87 13.27 23.80 -14.11
C THR A 87 13.30 24.47 -12.74
N THR A 88 13.87 23.83 -11.74
CA THR A 88 13.94 24.34 -10.36
C THR A 88 15.37 24.65 -9.98
N SER A 89 15.65 25.92 -9.73
CA SER A 89 16.96 26.37 -9.25
C SER A 89 17.22 25.95 -7.80
N GLU A 90 18.49 25.88 -7.40
CA GLU A 90 18.90 25.56 -6.02
C GLU A 90 18.18 26.46 -4.99
N ALA A 91 18.11 27.76 -5.25
CA ALA A 91 17.45 28.70 -4.34
C ALA A 91 15.94 28.43 -4.19
N GLN A 92 15.28 28.04 -5.28
CA GLN A 92 13.86 27.63 -5.25
C GLN A 92 13.70 26.30 -4.49
N ALA A 93 14.57 25.31 -4.75
CA ALA A 93 14.54 24.03 -4.04
C ALA A 93 14.68 24.24 -2.51
N GLN A 94 15.63 25.07 -2.08
CA GLN A 94 15.82 25.41 -0.66
C GLN A 94 14.59 26.09 -0.02
N GLN A 95 13.80 26.86 -0.77
CA GLN A 95 12.55 27.41 -0.27
C GLN A 95 11.44 26.35 -0.19
N LEU A 96 11.32 25.48 -1.20
CA LEU A 96 10.35 24.39 -1.21
C LEU A 96 10.59 23.43 -0.03
N LEU A 97 11.83 23.06 0.25
CA LEU A 97 12.21 22.17 1.35
C LEU A 97 11.77 22.66 2.74
N LYS A 98 11.55 23.96 2.93
CA LYS A 98 11.06 24.51 4.21
C LYS A 98 9.61 24.14 4.49
N THR A 99 8.82 23.82 3.48
CA THR A 99 7.38 23.64 3.60
C THR A 99 6.84 22.40 2.92
N ALA A 100 7.60 21.79 1.99
CA ALA A 100 7.25 20.53 1.38
C ALA A 100 7.18 19.42 2.43
N LYS A 101 6.30 18.46 2.19
CA LYS A 101 6.21 17.25 3.02
C LYS A 101 6.54 16.03 2.16
N PRO A 102 7.41 15.13 2.63
CA PRO A 102 7.70 13.90 1.92
C PRO A 102 6.45 13.03 1.85
N ILE A 103 6.31 12.32 0.74
CA ILE A 103 5.36 11.23 0.60
C ILE A 103 6.08 9.92 0.88
N TYR A 104 5.57 9.16 1.84
CA TYR A 104 5.98 7.79 2.14
C TYR A 104 4.87 6.85 1.65
N TRP A 105 5.10 6.15 0.55
CA TRP A 105 4.12 5.26 -0.05
C TRP A 105 4.41 3.81 0.31
N ILE A 106 3.48 3.18 1.01
CA ILE A 106 3.53 1.77 1.39
C ILE A 106 2.63 0.97 0.44
N THR A 107 3.20 -0.03 -0.19
CA THR A 107 2.50 -0.99 -1.05
C THR A 107 2.61 -2.39 -0.48
N SER A 108 1.68 -3.27 -0.83
CA SER A 108 1.68 -4.67 -0.41
C SER A 108 0.86 -5.55 -1.34
N GLY A 109 0.95 -6.85 -1.14
CA GLY A 109 0.11 -7.82 -1.83
C GLY A 109 0.33 -7.85 -3.33
N MET A 110 1.54 -7.55 -3.79
CA MET A 110 1.95 -7.77 -5.18
C MET A 110 1.95 -9.26 -5.51
N HIS A 111 2.40 -10.09 -4.58
CA HIS A 111 2.26 -11.54 -4.65
C HIS A 111 1.08 -11.98 -3.77
N SER A 112 0.10 -12.62 -4.37
CA SER A 112 -1.17 -12.94 -3.71
C SER A 112 -1.07 -13.80 -2.46
N PRO A 113 -0.11 -14.76 -2.33
CA PRO A 113 0.05 -15.56 -1.12
C PRO A 113 0.69 -14.84 0.06
N GLU A 114 1.26 -13.66 -0.17
CA GLU A 114 1.90 -12.85 0.87
C GLU A 114 0.83 -12.08 1.65
N ASN A 115 0.32 -12.69 2.70
CA ASN A 115 -0.93 -12.29 3.32
C ASN A 115 -0.80 -11.26 4.44
N GLY A 116 0.34 -11.17 5.11
CA GLY A 116 0.53 -10.33 6.29
C GLY A 116 0.45 -8.84 5.99
N GLY A 117 1.07 -8.40 4.89
CA GLY A 117 1.07 -7.00 4.50
C GLY A 117 -0.34 -6.42 4.31
N PRO A 118 -1.21 -7.01 3.48
CA PRO A 118 -2.59 -6.54 3.32
C PRO A 118 -3.39 -6.49 4.62
N GLU A 119 -3.24 -7.48 5.48
CA GLU A 119 -3.92 -7.52 6.79
C GLU A 119 -3.36 -6.42 7.72
N MET A 120 -2.04 -6.31 7.85
CA MET A 120 -1.38 -5.34 8.72
C MET A 120 -1.70 -3.89 8.33
N LEU A 121 -1.79 -3.58 7.03
CA LEU A 121 -2.05 -2.23 6.55
C LEU A 121 -3.43 -1.70 6.95
N MET A 122 -4.40 -2.55 7.24
CA MET A 122 -5.67 -2.12 7.84
C MET A 122 -5.48 -1.56 9.26
N GLU A 123 -4.73 -2.26 10.10
CA GLU A 123 -4.43 -1.80 11.47
C GLU A 123 -3.54 -0.55 11.44
N LEU A 124 -2.53 -0.52 10.58
CA LEU A 124 -1.66 0.64 10.43
C LEU A 124 -2.44 1.89 9.99
N ALA A 125 -3.32 1.77 9.01
CA ALA A 125 -4.18 2.86 8.56
C ALA A 125 -5.05 3.40 9.70
N TYR A 126 -5.65 2.51 10.48
CA TYR A 126 -6.43 2.89 11.66
C TYR A 126 -5.58 3.69 12.66
N ARG A 127 -4.42 3.15 13.04
CA ARG A 127 -3.54 3.82 14.02
C ARG A 127 -3.02 5.15 13.54
N LEU A 128 -2.58 5.23 12.29
CA LEU A 128 -2.12 6.50 11.70
C LEU A 128 -3.19 7.59 11.74
N VAL A 129 -4.47 7.23 11.62
CA VAL A 129 -5.57 8.20 11.65
C VAL A 129 -6.00 8.56 13.06
N VAL A 130 -6.03 7.57 13.99
CA VAL A 130 -6.76 7.67 15.26
C VAL A 130 -5.86 7.92 16.46
N ASP A 131 -4.63 7.38 16.45
CA ASP A 131 -3.73 7.46 17.60
C ASP A 131 -3.24 8.90 17.81
N GLU A 132 -3.39 9.39 19.05
CA GLU A 132 -3.03 10.76 19.44
C GLU A 132 -1.73 10.84 20.24
N SER A 133 -0.94 9.75 20.30
CA SER A 133 0.40 9.83 20.84
C SER A 133 1.30 10.76 20.02
N ASP A 134 2.30 11.34 20.64
CA ASP A 134 3.22 12.28 20.01
C ASP A 134 3.87 11.69 18.76
N PHE A 135 4.14 10.38 18.77
CA PHE A 135 4.71 9.66 17.64
C PHE A 135 3.80 9.75 16.40
N TYR A 136 2.52 9.39 16.50
CA TYR A 136 1.59 9.41 15.39
C TYR A 136 1.19 10.83 14.99
N GLN A 137 1.07 11.74 15.95
CA GLN A 137 0.84 13.15 15.64
C GLN A 137 2.00 13.74 14.83
N ASN A 138 3.25 13.43 15.21
CA ASN A 138 4.43 13.89 14.51
C ASN A 138 4.49 13.34 13.07
N ILE A 139 4.12 12.07 12.85
CA ILE A 139 4.01 11.50 11.50
C ILE A 139 2.99 12.28 10.69
N ARG A 140 1.75 12.42 11.16
CA ARG A 140 0.70 13.15 10.43
C ARG A 140 1.07 14.59 10.09
N LYS A 141 1.79 15.25 11.00
CA LYS A 141 2.21 16.63 10.81
C LYS A 141 3.29 16.81 9.75
N ASN A 142 4.20 15.85 9.62
CA ASN A 142 5.42 16.04 8.84
C ASN A 142 5.52 15.15 7.59
N VAL A 143 4.71 14.09 7.49
CA VAL A 143 4.76 13.11 6.41
C VAL A 143 3.36 12.91 5.85
N ILE A 144 3.26 12.75 4.54
CA ILE A 144 2.06 12.26 3.88
C ILE A 144 2.27 10.76 3.67
N THR A 145 1.48 9.93 4.36
CA THR A 145 1.57 8.49 4.20
C THR A 145 0.55 8.02 3.16
N PHE A 146 1.03 7.36 2.10
CA PHE A 146 0.20 6.68 1.13
C PHE A 146 0.17 5.18 1.42
N ILE A 147 -0.98 4.56 1.29
CA ILE A 147 -1.18 3.12 1.46
C ILE A 147 -1.95 2.57 0.26
N THR A 148 -1.31 1.64 -0.47
CA THR A 148 -1.97 0.77 -1.45
C THR A 148 -1.91 -0.66 -0.88
N PRO A 149 -2.99 -1.14 -0.25
CA PRO A 149 -2.92 -2.34 0.58
C PRO A 149 -2.77 -3.62 -0.23
N VAL A 150 -3.24 -3.62 -1.47
CA VAL A 150 -3.21 -4.77 -2.38
C VAL A 150 -2.92 -4.29 -3.79
N ILE A 151 -1.75 -4.62 -4.30
CA ILE A 151 -1.35 -4.34 -5.69
C ILE A 151 -2.04 -5.33 -6.64
N GLU A 152 -1.94 -6.64 -6.35
CA GLU A 152 -2.56 -7.70 -7.15
C GLU A 152 -3.94 -8.06 -6.57
N VAL A 153 -4.92 -7.22 -6.88
CA VAL A 153 -6.29 -7.35 -6.35
C VAL A 153 -6.97 -8.62 -6.86
N ASP A 154 -6.77 -8.96 -8.14
CA ASP A 154 -7.38 -10.14 -8.76
C ASP A 154 -6.85 -11.44 -8.14
N GLY A 155 -5.53 -11.50 -7.95
CA GLY A 155 -4.90 -12.63 -7.29
C GLY A 155 -5.28 -12.74 -5.82
N ARG A 156 -5.42 -11.61 -5.11
CA ARG A 156 -5.86 -11.62 -3.71
C ARG A 156 -7.24 -12.23 -3.53
N GLU A 157 -8.21 -11.89 -4.39
CA GLU A 157 -9.55 -12.48 -4.34
C GLU A 157 -9.47 -14.00 -4.54
N LYS A 158 -8.73 -14.45 -5.55
CA LYS A 158 -8.55 -15.90 -5.84
C LYS A 158 -7.79 -16.63 -4.73
N GLN A 159 -6.79 -15.98 -4.15
CA GLN A 159 -6.02 -16.52 -3.03
C GLN A 159 -6.92 -16.79 -1.82
N VAL A 160 -7.79 -15.86 -1.48
CA VAL A 160 -8.72 -16.00 -0.35
C VAL A 160 -9.74 -17.10 -0.64
N ASP A 161 -10.30 -17.16 -1.86
CA ASP A 161 -11.19 -18.24 -2.28
C ASP A 161 -10.52 -19.63 -2.17
N THR A 162 -9.31 -19.76 -2.71
CA THR A 162 -8.51 -20.99 -2.66
C THR A 162 -8.19 -21.39 -1.24
N TYR A 163 -7.83 -20.42 -0.40
CA TYR A 163 -7.55 -20.67 1.01
C TYR A 163 -8.76 -21.25 1.74
N TYR A 164 -9.93 -20.61 1.62
CA TYR A 164 -11.15 -21.08 2.29
C TYR A 164 -11.70 -22.38 1.70
N TYR A 165 -11.51 -22.61 0.40
CA TYR A 165 -11.79 -23.91 -0.19
C TYR A 165 -10.93 -25.01 0.44
N ASN A 166 -9.62 -24.79 0.50
CA ASN A 166 -8.67 -25.75 1.06
C ASN A 166 -8.87 -25.99 2.57
N LYS A 167 -9.27 -24.95 3.31
CA LYS A 167 -9.56 -25.03 4.75
C LYS A 167 -10.70 -26.00 5.07
N LYS A 168 -11.62 -26.20 4.13
CA LYS A 168 -12.76 -27.13 4.29
C LYS A 168 -12.45 -28.56 3.90
N ARG A 169 -11.27 -28.84 3.32
CA ARG A 169 -10.89 -30.19 2.86
C ARG A 169 -10.39 -31.03 4.00
N ALA A 170 -10.78 -32.32 3.98
CA ALA A 170 -10.28 -33.28 4.95
C ALA A 170 -8.79 -33.64 4.69
N ALA A 171 -8.16 -34.23 5.70
CA ALA A 171 -6.80 -34.71 5.57
C ALA A 171 -6.74 -35.79 4.43
N GLY A 172 -5.77 -35.63 3.52
CA GLY A 172 -5.59 -36.51 2.37
C GLY A 172 -6.44 -36.18 1.13
N GLU A 173 -7.39 -35.24 1.22
CA GLU A 173 -8.09 -34.77 0.02
C GLU A 173 -7.22 -33.81 -0.82
N ALA A 174 -7.43 -33.85 -2.15
CA ALA A 174 -6.75 -32.94 -3.06
C ALA A 174 -7.04 -31.48 -2.74
N ARG A 175 -5.98 -30.67 -2.73
CA ARG A 175 -6.05 -29.23 -2.48
C ARG A 175 -5.76 -28.47 -3.77
N LEU A 176 -6.39 -27.31 -3.92
CA LEU A 176 -6.04 -26.38 -4.98
C LEU A 176 -4.67 -25.72 -4.68
N PRO A 177 -3.83 -25.52 -5.69
CA PRO A 177 -2.59 -24.77 -5.51
C PRO A 177 -2.88 -23.32 -5.15
N LEU A 178 -1.95 -22.67 -4.48
CA LEU A 178 -2.02 -21.23 -4.21
C LEU A 178 -1.99 -20.45 -5.52
N MET A 179 -2.85 -19.47 -5.63
CA MET A 179 -2.85 -18.55 -6.77
C MET A 179 -1.83 -17.44 -6.50
N TYR A 180 -0.72 -17.48 -7.22
CA TYR A 180 0.36 -16.53 -7.03
C TYR A 180 0.08 -15.20 -7.74
N TRP A 181 -0.48 -15.29 -8.93
CA TRP A 181 -0.80 -14.16 -9.81
C TRP A 181 -2.27 -14.18 -10.23
N GLY A 182 -2.72 -13.07 -10.77
CA GLY A 182 -4.09 -12.94 -11.26
C GLY A 182 -4.35 -13.66 -12.58
N LYS A 183 -4.93 -12.95 -13.53
CA LYS A 183 -5.42 -13.51 -14.80
C LYS A 183 -4.31 -14.02 -15.72
N TYR A 184 -3.17 -13.35 -15.75
CA TYR A 184 -2.06 -13.71 -16.63
C TYR A 184 -1.04 -14.52 -15.87
N VAL A 185 -1.09 -15.77 -16.12
CA VAL A 185 -0.44 -16.81 -15.37
C VAL A 185 1.06 -16.82 -15.61
N GLN A 186 1.84 -17.00 -14.53
CA GLN A 186 3.26 -17.33 -14.57
C GLN A 186 4.23 -16.20 -14.97
N HIS A 187 3.76 -14.99 -15.08
CA HIS A 187 4.63 -13.83 -15.13
C HIS A 187 4.73 -13.23 -13.72
N ASP A 188 5.90 -13.22 -13.15
CA ASP A 188 6.13 -12.62 -11.83
C ASP A 188 5.87 -11.12 -11.88
N ASN A 189 4.86 -10.67 -11.13
CA ASN A 189 4.47 -9.25 -11.08
C ASN A 189 5.63 -8.34 -10.69
N ASN A 190 6.53 -8.85 -9.84
CA ASN A 190 7.72 -8.14 -9.39
C ASN A 190 8.87 -8.17 -10.42
N ARG A 191 8.64 -8.66 -11.63
CA ARG A 191 9.56 -8.63 -12.78
C ARG A 191 9.01 -7.85 -13.96
N ASP A 192 7.85 -7.20 -13.79
CA ASP A 192 7.16 -6.50 -14.86
C ASP A 192 7.57 -5.01 -15.01
N GLY A 193 8.45 -4.50 -14.15
CA GLY A 193 8.80 -3.08 -14.10
C GLY A 193 9.35 -2.51 -15.42
N MET A 194 10.10 -3.29 -16.18
CA MET A 194 10.62 -2.87 -17.49
C MET A 194 9.58 -3.02 -18.60
N GLY A 195 8.87 -4.14 -18.62
CA GLY A 195 7.93 -4.47 -19.70
C GLY A 195 6.58 -3.77 -19.57
N GLN A 196 6.14 -3.54 -18.35
CA GLN A 196 4.85 -2.93 -18.00
C GLN A 196 3.66 -3.58 -18.72
N PHE A 197 3.69 -4.90 -18.84
CA PHE A 197 2.64 -5.67 -19.52
C PHE A 197 1.35 -5.73 -18.69
N LEU A 198 1.49 -5.70 -17.36
CA LEU A 198 0.37 -5.83 -16.43
C LEU A 198 -0.27 -4.47 -16.12
N ALA A 199 -1.60 -4.46 -15.99
CA ALA A 199 -2.33 -3.26 -15.59
C ALA A 199 -1.86 -2.74 -14.22
N LEU A 200 -1.60 -3.65 -13.27
CA LEU A 200 -1.10 -3.27 -11.94
C LEU A 200 0.21 -2.49 -12.02
N THR A 201 1.15 -2.91 -12.86
CA THR A 201 2.44 -2.23 -13.05
C THR A 201 2.24 -0.85 -13.66
N ARG A 202 1.44 -0.76 -14.74
CA ARG A 202 1.13 0.52 -15.39
C ARG A 202 0.46 1.50 -14.44
N ASN A 203 -0.50 1.04 -13.63
CA ASN A 203 -1.20 1.87 -12.65
C ASN A 203 -0.25 2.34 -11.55
N THR A 204 0.61 1.46 -11.04
CA THR A 204 1.61 1.78 -10.02
C THR A 204 2.64 2.78 -10.56
N THR A 205 3.20 2.53 -11.75
CA THR A 205 4.16 3.44 -12.39
C THR A 205 3.55 4.80 -12.67
N LYS A 206 2.33 4.84 -13.23
CA LYS A 206 1.60 6.10 -13.45
C LYS A 206 1.43 6.88 -12.15
N THR A 207 1.00 6.20 -11.08
CA THR A 207 0.80 6.81 -9.77
C THR A 207 2.13 7.31 -9.18
N PHE A 208 3.21 6.53 -9.32
CA PHE A 208 4.55 6.93 -8.89
C PHE A 208 5.01 8.22 -9.60
N LEU A 209 4.89 8.26 -10.92
CA LEU A 209 5.26 9.43 -11.72
C LEU A 209 4.34 10.63 -11.45
N GLU A 210 3.08 10.38 -11.15
CA GLU A 210 2.12 11.44 -10.81
C GLU A 210 2.38 12.09 -9.45
N TRP A 211 2.81 11.32 -8.45
CA TRP A 211 2.95 11.79 -7.08
C TRP A 211 4.40 11.98 -6.63
N THR A 212 5.36 11.46 -7.39
CA THR A 212 6.79 11.53 -7.08
C THR A 212 7.09 11.28 -5.58
N PRO A 213 6.68 10.12 -5.03
CA PRO A 213 6.89 9.84 -3.61
C PRO A 213 8.37 9.84 -3.27
N THR A 214 8.71 10.40 -2.12
CA THR A 214 10.08 10.44 -1.62
C THR A 214 10.60 9.04 -1.33
N ILE A 215 9.73 8.18 -0.83
CA ILE A 215 10.01 6.76 -0.56
C ILE A 215 8.82 5.94 -1.04
N MET A 216 9.09 4.86 -1.76
CA MET A 216 8.16 3.77 -2.00
C MET A 216 8.67 2.52 -1.29
N HIS A 217 7.86 1.98 -0.40
CA HIS A 217 8.18 0.82 0.42
C HIS A 217 7.21 -0.32 0.07
N ASP A 218 7.70 -1.28 -0.69
CA ASP A 218 6.92 -2.46 -1.07
C ASP A 218 7.14 -3.59 -0.08
N LEU A 219 6.05 -4.10 0.49
CA LEU A 219 6.07 -5.13 1.51
C LEU A 219 5.89 -6.51 0.87
N HIS A 220 6.86 -7.37 1.10
CA HIS A 220 6.87 -8.76 0.67
C HIS A 220 7.03 -9.72 1.83
N GLU A 221 6.68 -10.97 1.61
CA GLU A 221 6.97 -12.09 2.50
C GLU A 221 7.84 -13.11 1.78
N SER A 222 8.74 -13.74 2.52
CA SER A 222 9.64 -14.78 2.01
C SER A 222 9.75 -15.93 3.01
N VAL A 223 10.40 -17.01 2.61
CA VAL A 223 10.75 -18.10 3.52
C VAL A 223 11.66 -17.60 4.61
N THR A 224 11.34 -17.98 5.84
CA THR A 224 12.00 -17.48 7.05
C THR A 224 13.33 -18.19 7.28
N TYR A 225 14.37 -17.79 6.56
CA TYR A 225 15.73 -18.08 6.98
C TYR A 225 16.33 -16.84 7.62
N LEU A 226 17.10 -17.01 8.69
CA LEU A 226 17.73 -15.90 9.42
C LEU A 226 18.58 -14.99 8.52
N TYR A 227 19.03 -15.52 7.40
CA TYR A 227 19.80 -14.84 6.37
C TYR A 227 19.11 -14.97 5.01
N ALA A 228 17.76 -14.94 5.00
CA ALA A 228 17.03 -14.94 3.75
C ALA A 228 17.60 -13.87 2.81
N SER A 229 17.52 -14.12 1.54
CA SER A 229 17.97 -13.34 0.37
C SER A 229 17.69 -11.81 0.43
N THR A 230 17.14 -11.35 1.51
CA THR A 230 16.87 -9.95 1.85
C THR A 230 18.03 -9.25 2.56
N GLY A 231 19.04 -9.97 3.00
CA GLY A 231 20.16 -9.39 3.77
C GLY A 231 21.24 -8.70 2.93
N SER A 232 21.30 -9.02 1.66
CA SER A 232 22.12 -8.31 0.69
C SER A 232 21.24 -8.08 -0.53
N GLY A 233 20.77 -6.87 -0.71
CA GLY A 233 20.13 -6.48 -1.97
C GLY A 233 20.99 -6.80 -3.19
N PRO A 234 20.53 -6.56 -4.40
CA PRO A 234 21.36 -6.72 -5.57
C PRO A 234 22.63 -5.89 -5.39
N TYR A 235 23.72 -6.59 -5.12
CA TYR A 235 25.02 -6.01 -4.90
C TYR A 235 25.69 -5.83 -6.26
N ASN A 236 26.01 -4.59 -6.59
CA ASN A 236 26.85 -4.28 -7.75
C ASN A 236 28.15 -3.67 -7.25
N GLU A 237 29.24 -4.42 -7.39
CA GLU A 237 30.59 -4.00 -6.96
C GLU A 237 31.08 -2.72 -7.65
N GLN A 238 30.40 -2.29 -8.72
CA GLN A 238 30.73 -1.08 -9.47
C GLN A 238 30.01 0.17 -8.94
N ILE A 239 29.13 0.02 -7.97
CA ILE A 239 28.39 1.11 -7.37
C ILE A 239 28.79 1.17 -5.90
N ASP A 240 29.36 2.30 -5.48
CA ASP A 240 29.63 2.58 -4.07
C ASP A 240 28.34 2.53 -3.25
N ALA A 241 28.42 1.92 -2.07
CA ALA A 241 27.31 1.76 -1.16
C ALA A 241 26.94 3.08 -0.46
#